data_a39388569f0c3ffbee341b9239e82b93
#
_entry.id   a39388569f0c3ffbee341b9239e82b93
#
_cell.length_a   1.000
_cell.length_b   1.000
_cell.length_c   1.000
_cell.angle_alpha   90.00
_cell.angle_beta   90.00
_cell.angle_gamma   90.00
#
_symmetry.space_group_name_H-M   'P 1'
#
loop_
_entity.id
_entity.type
_entity.pdbx_description
1 polymer ?
#
loop_
_entity_poly.entity_id
_entity_poly.type
_entity_poly.pdbx_seq_one_letter_code
_entity_poly.pdbx_strand_id
1 'polypeptide(L)'
;ENDVPIFRKDNSEIPTLELKEYVALSDLHKYQSLVSQKSWIYCENELQNVDQFVFKNWQERLFFERLERKSQLIFELAKELNHDWEAVLFCLLVRNFGLNTNGEMFYKIAKSIPFSVIRKESFSLESLESLLLGQANLLFNDFQDSYARELQKSYHYLVQKYQLHEKVIGSVEFFKHRPDNFPTIRLVQLANLYFHRMNLFSLLINCSSINELYQVFNVGASEYWETHYNLDKESSKKKKKLSKSFIDLLVINTIIPLRFAYALSQKKEIIQELIDLANSIPTEKNVIIEKFNTFGIASKNAYESQSLLQLKKNYCDLKKCLDCAVGHSILKK
;
A
#
# COMPACT_ATOMS: atom_id res chain seq x y z
N GLU A 1 -17.12 -32.98 29.58
CA GLU A 1 -15.79 -33.49 29.25
C GLU A 1 -15.05 -33.71 30.55
N ASN A 2 -14.41 -34.86 30.68
CA ASN A 2 -13.78 -35.27 31.95
C ASN A 2 -12.52 -34.41 32.19
N ASP A 3 -12.42 -33.91 33.40
CA ASP A 3 -11.28 -33.16 33.91
C ASP A 3 -10.10 -34.17 34.07
N VAL A 4 -9.26 -34.24 33.05
CA VAL A 4 -8.08 -35.14 33.08
C VAL A 4 -6.85 -34.27 33.27
N PRO A 5 -6.08 -34.45 34.36
CA PRO A 5 -4.85 -33.70 34.59
C PRO A 5 -3.88 -33.86 33.41
N ILE A 6 -3.31 -32.76 32.95
CA ILE A 6 -2.31 -32.75 31.87
C ILE A 6 -0.93 -32.65 32.49
N PHE A 7 -0.02 -33.56 32.08
CA PHE A 7 1.34 -33.64 32.63
C PHE A 7 2.36 -33.21 31.59
N ARG A 8 3.43 -32.58 32.03
CA ARG A 8 4.63 -32.31 31.21
C ARG A 8 5.42 -33.60 30.98
N LYS A 9 6.42 -33.53 30.10
CA LYS A 9 7.32 -34.66 29.80
C LYS A 9 8.12 -35.15 31.02
N ASP A 10 8.27 -34.31 32.05
CA ASP A 10 8.95 -34.61 33.31
C ASP A 10 7.98 -35.13 34.38
N ASN A 11 6.77 -35.47 34.01
CA ASN A 11 5.66 -35.90 34.88
C ASN A 11 5.18 -34.83 35.89
N SER A 12 5.58 -33.60 35.77
CA SER A 12 4.98 -32.52 36.56
C SER A 12 3.63 -32.13 36.00
N GLU A 13 2.65 -31.88 36.87
CA GLU A 13 1.31 -31.45 36.49
C GLU A 13 1.32 -30.03 35.91
N ILE A 14 0.57 -29.78 34.85
CA ILE A 14 0.36 -28.43 34.31
C ILE A 14 -0.77 -27.80 35.12
N PRO A 15 -0.56 -26.62 35.77
CA PRO A 15 -1.64 -25.91 36.45
C PRO A 15 -2.78 -25.65 35.48
N THR A 16 -3.96 -26.17 35.79
CA THR A 16 -5.16 -26.11 34.95
C THR A 16 -6.21 -25.28 35.65
N LEU A 17 -6.80 -24.34 34.95
CA LEU A 17 -7.97 -23.57 35.41
C LEU A 17 -9.20 -24.05 34.65
N GLU A 18 -10.17 -24.58 35.34
CA GLU A 18 -11.46 -24.95 34.78
C GLU A 18 -12.29 -23.69 34.51
N LEU A 19 -12.61 -23.41 33.26
CA LEU A 19 -13.36 -22.21 32.86
C LEU A 19 -14.88 -22.33 33.05
N LYS A 20 -15.38 -23.51 33.38
CA LYS A 20 -16.82 -23.81 33.50
C LYS A 20 -17.54 -22.91 34.48
N GLU A 21 -16.89 -22.54 35.57
CA GLU A 21 -17.47 -21.64 36.60
C GLU A 21 -17.37 -20.16 36.20
N TYR A 22 -16.54 -19.80 35.24
CA TYR A 22 -16.27 -18.43 34.82
C TYR A 22 -16.98 -18.04 33.53
N VAL A 23 -17.44 -19.01 32.73
CA VAL A 23 -18.10 -18.76 31.42
C VAL A 23 -19.51 -19.32 31.48
N ALA A 24 -20.51 -18.45 31.30
CA ALA A 24 -21.89 -18.91 31.21
C ALA A 24 -22.09 -19.76 29.92
N LEU A 25 -22.82 -20.87 30.05
CA LEU A 25 -23.16 -21.75 28.91
C LEU A 25 -23.90 -20.98 27.81
N SER A 26 -24.71 -19.97 28.19
CA SER A 26 -25.38 -19.09 27.23
C SER A 26 -24.40 -18.34 26.32
N ASP A 27 -23.28 -17.84 26.88
CA ASP A 27 -22.28 -17.09 26.11
C ASP A 27 -21.48 -18.01 25.19
N LEU A 28 -21.21 -19.24 25.66
CA LEU A 28 -20.59 -20.27 24.84
C LEU A 28 -21.48 -20.64 23.65
N HIS A 29 -22.79 -20.83 23.89
CA HIS A 29 -23.76 -21.12 22.83
C HIS A 29 -23.88 -19.95 21.83
N LYS A 30 -23.92 -18.69 22.29
CA LYS A 30 -23.93 -17.51 21.43
C LYS A 30 -22.68 -17.47 20.56
N TYR A 31 -21.51 -17.70 21.15
CA TYR A 31 -20.25 -17.75 20.37
C TYR A 31 -20.24 -18.88 19.35
N GLN A 32 -20.65 -20.10 19.74
CA GLN A 32 -20.73 -21.22 18.83
C GLN A 32 -21.72 -20.96 17.67
N SER A 33 -22.88 -20.37 17.97
CA SER A 33 -23.85 -19.94 16.96
C SER A 33 -23.26 -18.92 15.99
N LEU A 34 -22.54 -17.92 16.51
CA LEU A 34 -21.88 -16.90 15.68
C LEU A 34 -20.84 -17.51 14.73
N VAL A 35 -19.98 -18.40 15.22
CA VAL A 35 -18.86 -18.96 14.42
C VAL A 35 -19.22 -20.14 13.55
N SER A 36 -20.38 -20.77 13.76
CA SER A 36 -20.86 -21.90 12.96
C SER A 36 -21.40 -21.49 11.59
N GLN A 37 -21.66 -20.21 11.38
CA GLN A 37 -22.23 -19.70 10.14
C GLN A 37 -21.19 -19.75 9.00
N LYS A 38 -21.58 -20.36 7.87
CA LYS A 38 -20.81 -20.30 6.62
C LYS A 38 -21.12 -18.99 5.90
N SER A 39 -20.56 -17.90 6.39
CA SER A 39 -20.82 -16.55 5.91
C SER A 39 -19.52 -15.84 5.55
N TRP A 40 -19.60 -14.73 4.80
CA TRP A 40 -18.42 -13.94 4.42
C TRP A 40 -17.71 -13.29 5.62
N ILE A 41 -18.50 -12.86 6.62
CA ILE A 41 -18.07 -12.52 7.98
C ILE A 41 -19.11 -13.11 8.96
N TYR A 42 -18.69 -13.62 10.08
CA TYR A 42 -19.60 -14.29 11.02
C TYR A 42 -20.74 -13.40 11.54
N CYS A 43 -20.51 -12.11 11.66
CA CYS A 43 -21.48 -11.14 12.19
C CYS A 43 -22.30 -10.41 11.10
N GLU A 44 -22.35 -10.89 9.84
CA GLU A 44 -22.96 -10.14 8.74
C GLU A 44 -24.44 -9.80 8.98
N ASN A 45 -25.19 -10.65 9.64
CA ASN A 45 -26.62 -10.43 9.92
C ASN A 45 -26.87 -9.47 11.10
N GLU A 46 -25.88 -9.33 12.00
CA GLU A 46 -25.97 -8.52 13.21
C GLU A 46 -25.24 -7.18 13.08
N LEU A 47 -24.49 -6.99 12.00
CA LEU A 47 -23.60 -5.83 11.84
C LEU A 47 -24.35 -4.48 11.89
N GLN A 48 -25.57 -4.44 11.34
CA GLN A 48 -26.42 -3.24 11.37
C GLN A 48 -26.96 -2.90 12.77
N ASN A 49 -27.03 -3.89 13.66
CA ASN A 49 -27.56 -3.75 15.00
C ASN A 49 -26.48 -3.29 16.01
N VAL A 50 -25.23 -3.16 15.58
CA VAL A 50 -24.15 -2.68 16.43
C VAL A 50 -24.30 -1.20 16.68
N ASP A 51 -24.11 -0.77 17.93
CA ASP A 51 -24.15 0.63 18.30
C ASP A 51 -23.15 1.44 17.47
N GLN A 52 -23.61 2.56 16.90
CA GLN A 52 -22.80 3.40 16.00
C GLN A 52 -21.58 4.00 16.71
N PHE A 53 -21.67 4.29 18.02
CA PHE A 53 -20.55 4.81 18.78
C PHE A 53 -19.46 3.74 18.94
N VAL A 54 -19.83 2.50 19.26
CA VAL A 54 -18.92 1.36 19.34
C VAL A 54 -18.23 1.15 17.98
N PHE A 55 -19.02 1.20 16.90
CA PHE A 55 -18.49 0.98 15.55
C PHE A 55 -17.51 2.08 15.13
N LYS A 56 -17.82 3.36 15.37
CA LYS A 56 -16.94 4.49 15.03
C LYS A 56 -15.63 4.46 15.81
N ASN A 57 -15.69 4.22 17.13
CA ASN A 57 -14.47 4.08 17.95
C ASN A 57 -13.61 2.90 17.48
N TRP A 58 -14.27 1.81 17.07
CA TRP A 58 -13.56 0.67 16.51
C TRP A 58 -12.92 0.97 15.16
N GLN A 59 -13.58 1.74 14.28
CA GLN A 59 -12.99 2.21 13.03
C GLN A 59 -11.72 3.04 13.26
N GLU A 60 -11.73 3.91 14.26
CA GLU A 60 -10.55 4.70 14.63
C GLU A 60 -9.39 3.79 15.06
N ARG A 61 -9.64 2.86 15.96
CA ARG A 61 -8.65 1.88 16.41
C ARG A 61 -8.09 1.07 15.23
N LEU A 62 -8.95 0.58 14.35
CA LEU A 62 -8.56 -0.19 13.16
C LEU A 62 -7.70 0.62 12.18
N PHE A 63 -8.01 1.91 12.00
CA PHE A 63 -7.20 2.80 11.17
C PHE A 63 -5.78 2.95 11.73
N PHE A 64 -5.66 3.16 13.05
CA PHE A 64 -4.35 3.25 13.70
C PHE A 64 -3.57 1.95 13.65
N GLU A 65 -4.17 0.83 13.97
CA GLU A 65 -3.51 -0.48 13.86
C GLU A 65 -2.94 -0.73 12.46
N ARG A 66 -3.68 -0.27 11.43
CA ARG A 66 -3.20 -0.36 10.07
C ARG A 66 -1.97 0.53 9.84
N LEU A 67 -1.95 1.75 10.37
CA LEU A 67 -0.81 2.65 10.29
C LEU A 67 0.39 2.12 11.09
N GLU A 68 0.17 1.66 12.32
CA GLU A 68 1.20 1.05 13.16
C GLU A 68 1.89 -0.13 12.45
N ARG A 69 1.11 -1.05 11.90
CA ARG A 69 1.64 -2.19 11.14
C ARG A 69 2.42 -1.79 9.89
N LYS A 70 1.95 -0.77 9.14
CA LYS A 70 2.68 -0.25 7.99
C LYS A 70 3.95 0.50 8.40
N SER A 71 3.92 1.22 9.51
CA SER A 71 5.09 1.96 10.00
C SER A 71 6.24 1.04 10.41
N GLN A 72 5.96 -0.14 10.93
CA GLN A 72 7.00 -1.13 11.24
C GLN A 72 7.82 -1.50 10.01
N LEU A 73 7.14 -1.81 8.88
CA LEU A 73 7.82 -2.10 7.61
C LEU A 73 8.60 -0.90 7.08
N ILE A 74 8.08 0.31 7.29
CA ILE A 74 8.77 1.56 6.91
C ILE A 74 10.02 1.78 7.77
N PHE A 75 9.97 1.48 9.06
CA PHE A 75 11.15 1.58 9.94
C PHE A 75 12.21 0.55 9.58
N GLU A 76 11.83 -0.67 9.25
CA GLU A 76 12.77 -1.69 8.76
C GLU A 76 13.48 -1.21 7.48
N LEU A 77 12.71 -0.68 6.52
CA LEU A 77 13.27 -0.09 5.31
C LEU A 77 14.14 1.14 5.60
N ALA A 78 13.73 2.02 6.51
CA ALA A 78 14.52 3.19 6.89
C ALA A 78 15.86 2.78 7.53
N LYS A 79 15.85 1.77 8.39
CA LYS A 79 17.07 1.21 8.97
C LYS A 79 18.01 0.65 7.89
N GLU A 80 17.47 -0.10 6.94
CA GLU A 80 18.22 -0.64 5.80
C GLU A 80 18.86 0.46 4.94
N LEU A 81 18.15 1.57 4.74
CA LEU A 81 18.56 2.72 3.94
C LEU A 81 19.28 3.82 4.76
N ASN A 82 19.85 3.48 5.92
CA ASN A 82 20.57 4.41 6.80
C ASN A 82 19.77 5.68 7.15
N HIS A 83 18.45 5.55 7.31
CA HIS A 83 17.52 6.64 7.62
C HIS A 83 17.45 7.75 6.57
N ASP A 84 17.84 7.47 5.31
CA ASP A 84 17.56 8.37 4.18
C ASP A 84 16.07 8.29 3.80
N TRP A 85 15.27 9.21 4.34
CA TRP A 85 13.83 9.27 4.12
C TRP A 85 13.42 9.56 2.66
N GLU A 86 14.28 10.20 1.88
CA GLU A 86 14.07 10.34 0.43
C GLU A 86 14.20 8.98 -0.27
N ALA A 87 15.20 8.18 0.11
CA ALA A 87 15.37 6.82 -0.41
C ALA A 87 14.21 5.91 0.01
N VAL A 88 13.74 6.02 1.26
CA VAL A 88 12.56 5.30 1.75
C VAL A 88 11.33 5.65 0.92
N LEU A 89 11.06 6.95 0.72
CA LEU A 89 9.96 7.42 -0.12
C LEU A 89 10.08 6.86 -1.55
N PHE A 90 11.26 6.91 -2.14
CA PHE A 90 11.50 6.37 -3.48
C PHE A 90 11.09 4.90 -3.57
N CYS A 91 11.58 4.05 -2.68
CA CYS A 91 11.25 2.63 -2.67
C CYS A 91 9.74 2.38 -2.51
N LEU A 92 9.08 3.11 -1.61
CA LEU A 92 7.64 2.98 -1.38
C LEU A 92 6.80 3.48 -2.56
N LEU A 93 7.19 4.59 -3.18
CA LEU A 93 6.50 5.11 -4.37
C LEU A 93 6.65 4.17 -5.54
N VAL A 94 7.88 3.74 -5.86
CA VAL A 94 8.13 2.80 -6.95
C VAL A 94 7.29 1.54 -6.77
N ARG A 95 7.29 0.95 -5.57
CA ARG A 95 6.45 -0.22 -5.25
C ARG A 95 4.97 0.03 -5.55
N ASN A 96 4.43 1.16 -5.10
CA ASN A 96 3.01 1.46 -5.26
C ASN A 96 2.65 1.91 -6.69
N PHE A 97 3.60 2.45 -7.47
CA PHE A 97 3.42 2.66 -8.91
C PHE A 97 3.24 1.35 -9.68
N GLY A 98 3.83 0.26 -9.22
CA GLY A 98 3.64 -1.09 -9.78
C GLY A 98 2.26 -1.69 -9.51
N LEU A 99 1.40 -1.07 -8.71
CA LEU A 99 0.11 -1.59 -8.29
C LEU A 99 0.24 -2.99 -7.62
N ASN A 100 -0.85 -3.76 -7.59
CA ASN A 100 -0.83 -5.09 -6.97
C ASN A 100 -0.02 -6.12 -7.79
N THR A 101 -0.04 -6.01 -9.11
CA THR A 101 0.60 -7.00 -10.00
C THR A 101 2.10 -6.82 -10.06
N ASN A 102 2.56 -5.59 -10.26
CA ASN A 102 3.98 -5.29 -10.45
C ASN A 102 4.67 -4.72 -9.20
N GLY A 103 3.96 -4.56 -8.08
CA GLY A 103 4.49 -3.87 -6.89
C GLY A 103 5.79 -4.48 -6.36
N GLU A 104 5.88 -5.80 -6.27
CA GLU A 104 7.10 -6.48 -5.79
C GLU A 104 8.25 -6.37 -6.81
N MET A 105 7.95 -6.46 -8.11
CA MET A 105 8.98 -6.28 -9.14
C MET A 105 9.49 -4.83 -9.17
N PHE A 106 8.59 -3.86 -9.06
CA PHE A 106 8.94 -2.44 -8.96
C PHE A 106 9.77 -2.14 -7.69
N TYR A 107 9.45 -2.79 -6.58
CA TYR A 107 10.24 -2.67 -5.37
C TYR A 107 11.67 -3.20 -5.54
N LYS A 108 11.84 -4.33 -6.24
CA LYS A 108 13.17 -4.85 -6.61
C LYS A 108 13.93 -3.87 -7.50
N ILE A 109 13.25 -3.26 -8.48
CA ILE A 109 13.83 -2.21 -9.34
C ILE A 109 14.29 -1.02 -8.49
N ALA A 110 13.48 -0.55 -7.56
CA ALA A 110 13.84 0.55 -6.68
C ALA A 110 15.10 0.23 -5.85
N LYS A 111 15.19 -0.98 -5.32
CA LYS A 111 16.33 -1.42 -4.50
C LYS A 111 17.61 -1.68 -5.30
N SER A 112 17.51 -1.93 -6.60
CA SER A 112 18.67 -2.11 -7.48
C SER A 112 19.34 -0.79 -7.88
N ILE A 113 18.69 0.35 -7.64
CA ILE A 113 19.22 1.68 -7.96
C ILE A 113 19.45 2.45 -6.65
N PRO A 114 20.70 2.71 -6.24
CA PRO A 114 20.95 3.59 -5.10
C PRO A 114 20.27 4.95 -5.29
N PHE A 115 19.56 5.46 -4.29
CA PHE A 115 18.82 6.73 -4.44
C PHE A 115 19.75 7.91 -4.76
N SER A 116 21.01 7.85 -4.35
CA SER A 116 22.04 8.82 -4.75
C SER A 116 22.22 8.92 -6.26
N VAL A 117 21.99 7.84 -7.01
CA VAL A 117 22.03 7.82 -8.49
C VAL A 117 20.81 8.57 -9.03
N ILE A 118 19.60 8.26 -8.53
CA ILE A 118 18.38 8.99 -8.89
C ILE A 118 18.55 10.50 -8.66
N ARG A 119 19.11 10.89 -7.50
CA ARG A 119 19.38 12.29 -7.16
C ARG A 119 20.37 12.95 -8.12
N LYS A 120 21.45 12.25 -8.50
CA LYS A 120 22.45 12.76 -9.43
C LYS A 120 21.93 12.90 -10.84
N GLU A 121 21.07 12.00 -11.28
CA GLU A 121 20.51 11.98 -12.64
C GLU A 121 19.15 12.71 -12.75
N SER A 122 18.65 13.30 -11.69
CA SER A 122 17.36 14.02 -11.67
C SER A 122 17.28 15.25 -12.60
N PHE A 123 18.41 15.68 -13.14
CA PHE A 123 18.46 16.80 -14.09
C PHE A 123 18.26 16.33 -15.58
N SER A 124 18.24 15.05 -15.83
CA SER A 124 18.03 14.45 -17.14
C SER A 124 16.86 13.46 -17.10
N LEU A 125 15.76 13.82 -17.76
CA LEU A 125 14.61 12.92 -17.88
C LEU A 125 14.98 11.63 -18.61
N GLU A 126 15.79 11.74 -19.69
CA GLU A 126 16.32 10.59 -20.43
C GLU A 126 17.09 9.62 -19.51
N SER A 127 17.99 10.15 -18.66
CA SER A 127 18.73 9.33 -17.71
C SER A 127 17.80 8.59 -16.73
N LEU A 128 16.78 9.26 -16.19
CA LEU A 128 15.83 8.65 -15.27
C LEU A 128 14.95 7.60 -15.97
N GLU A 129 14.45 7.87 -17.17
CA GLU A 129 13.69 6.90 -17.95
C GLU A 129 14.57 5.68 -18.33
N SER A 130 15.80 5.92 -18.75
CA SER A 130 16.76 4.86 -19.06
C SER A 130 17.05 3.97 -17.84
N LEU A 131 17.30 4.54 -16.69
CA LEU A 131 17.53 3.78 -15.44
C LEU A 131 16.34 2.92 -15.07
N LEU A 132 15.14 3.49 -15.03
CA LEU A 132 13.95 2.78 -14.58
C LEU A 132 13.49 1.71 -15.57
N LEU A 133 13.48 2.03 -16.88
CA LEU A 133 13.12 1.08 -17.93
C LEU A 133 14.18 -0.02 -18.10
N GLY A 134 15.46 0.34 -18.03
CA GLY A 134 16.56 -0.62 -18.12
C GLY A 134 16.56 -1.61 -16.96
N GLN A 135 16.45 -1.14 -15.73
CA GLN A 135 16.35 -2.01 -14.55
C GLN A 135 15.06 -2.84 -14.53
N ALA A 136 14.01 -2.42 -15.25
CA ALA A 136 12.81 -3.21 -15.48
C ALA A 136 12.97 -4.27 -16.60
N ASN A 137 14.15 -4.42 -17.17
CA ASN A 137 14.47 -5.31 -18.30
C ASN A 137 13.70 -4.97 -19.60
N LEU A 138 13.33 -3.69 -19.79
CA LEU A 138 12.54 -3.24 -20.93
C LEU A 138 13.39 -2.65 -22.08
N LEU A 139 14.72 -2.56 -21.91
CA LEU A 139 15.65 -1.98 -22.89
C LEU A 139 16.62 -3.01 -23.51
N PHE A 140 16.27 -4.30 -23.55
CA PHE A 140 17.17 -5.37 -24.05
C PHE A 140 16.79 -5.94 -25.41
N ASN A 141 15.78 -5.38 -26.08
CA ASN A 141 15.36 -5.78 -27.41
C ASN A 141 16.11 -4.99 -28.51
N ASP A 142 16.06 -5.48 -29.75
CA ASP A 142 16.49 -4.71 -30.90
C ASP A 142 15.40 -3.72 -31.31
N PHE A 143 15.63 -2.43 -31.04
CA PHE A 143 14.66 -1.37 -31.31
C PHE A 143 14.91 -0.71 -32.69
N GLN A 144 13.81 -0.41 -33.41
CA GLN A 144 13.83 0.37 -34.66
C GLN A 144 13.71 1.88 -34.33
N ASP A 145 13.05 2.21 -33.25
CA ASP A 145 12.83 3.58 -32.82
C ASP A 145 14.13 4.23 -32.31
N SER A 146 14.42 5.45 -32.77
CA SER A 146 15.60 6.20 -32.37
C SER A 146 15.59 6.51 -30.85
N TYR A 147 14.42 6.87 -30.31
CA TYR A 147 14.27 7.18 -28.90
C TYR A 147 14.56 5.94 -28.01
N ALA A 148 14.04 4.79 -28.37
CA ALA A 148 14.31 3.55 -27.65
C ALA A 148 15.80 3.17 -27.67
N ARG A 149 16.47 3.38 -28.81
CA ARG A 149 17.93 3.16 -28.95
C ARG A 149 18.75 4.17 -28.12
N GLU A 150 18.31 5.41 -28.02
CA GLU A 150 18.95 6.41 -27.17
C GLU A 150 18.84 6.04 -25.71
N LEU A 151 17.65 5.65 -25.23
CA LEU A 151 17.46 5.15 -23.86
C LEU A 151 18.33 3.93 -23.57
N GLN A 152 18.46 3.00 -24.52
CA GLN A 152 19.31 1.82 -24.39
C GLN A 152 20.79 2.18 -24.24
N LYS A 153 21.31 3.10 -25.06
CA LYS A 153 22.69 3.59 -24.99
C LYS A 153 22.93 4.32 -23.64
N SER A 154 22.02 5.20 -23.27
CA SER A 154 22.06 5.92 -22.01
C SER A 154 22.07 4.96 -20.82
N TYR A 155 21.23 3.92 -20.85
CA TYR A 155 21.21 2.90 -19.80
C TYR A 155 22.54 2.15 -19.66
N HIS A 156 23.14 1.68 -20.78
CA HIS A 156 24.45 1.01 -20.73
C HIS A 156 25.53 1.92 -20.16
N TYR A 157 25.55 3.18 -20.54
CA TYR A 157 26.48 4.16 -19.99
C TYR A 157 26.28 4.32 -18.47
N LEU A 158 25.04 4.45 -18.01
CA LEU A 158 24.72 4.65 -16.60
C LEU A 158 25.03 3.42 -15.75
N VAL A 159 24.81 2.21 -16.27
CA VAL A 159 25.21 0.95 -15.61
C VAL A 159 26.73 0.93 -15.38
N GLN A 160 27.53 1.29 -16.38
CA GLN A 160 28.98 1.34 -16.25
C GLN A 160 29.44 2.47 -15.30
N LYS A 161 28.87 3.67 -15.44
CA LYS A 161 29.17 4.85 -14.63
C LYS A 161 28.95 4.61 -13.13
N TYR A 162 27.87 3.94 -12.78
CA TYR A 162 27.47 3.71 -11.40
C TYR A 162 27.68 2.29 -10.91
N GLN A 163 28.27 1.42 -11.73
CA GLN A 163 28.52 0.00 -11.41
C GLN A 163 27.24 -0.71 -10.93
N LEU A 164 26.12 -0.45 -11.61
CA LEU A 164 24.86 -1.09 -11.31
C LEU A 164 24.83 -2.53 -11.82
N HIS A 165 24.04 -3.38 -11.17
CA HIS A 165 23.71 -4.68 -11.76
C HIS A 165 22.89 -4.46 -13.03
N GLU A 166 23.32 -5.06 -14.13
CA GLU A 166 22.71 -4.83 -15.44
C GLU A 166 21.26 -5.31 -15.52
N LYS A 167 20.92 -6.36 -14.78
CA LYS A 167 19.57 -6.94 -14.80
C LYS A 167 19.05 -7.27 -13.40
N VAL A 168 17.82 -6.85 -13.13
CA VAL A 168 17.07 -7.32 -11.96
C VAL A 168 16.41 -8.66 -12.28
N ILE A 169 16.46 -9.60 -11.35
CA ILE A 169 15.84 -10.93 -11.54
C ILE A 169 14.32 -10.79 -11.50
N GLY A 170 13.69 -11.11 -12.64
CA GLY A 170 12.24 -11.06 -12.83
C GLY A 170 11.85 -10.24 -14.05
N SER A 171 10.56 -10.17 -14.29
CA SER A 171 9.97 -9.40 -15.38
C SER A 171 8.74 -8.63 -14.87
N VAL A 172 8.45 -7.51 -15.53
CA VAL A 172 7.22 -6.76 -15.31
C VAL A 172 6.10 -7.35 -16.15
N GLU A 173 4.89 -7.39 -15.59
CA GLU A 173 3.71 -7.97 -16.21
C GLU A 173 2.85 -6.91 -16.88
N PHE A 174 2.50 -7.13 -18.14
CA PHE A 174 1.57 -6.31 -18.92
C PHE A 174 0.14 -6.87 -18.90
N PHE A 175 0.03 -8.18 -18.70
CA PHE A 175 -1.24 -8.89 -18.73
C PHE A 175 -2.19 -8.38 -17.63
N LYS A 176 -3.48 -8.29 -17.96
CA LYS A 176 -4.56 -7.76 -17.07
C LYS A 176 -4.45 -6.26 -16.72
N HIS A 177 -3.51 -5.52 -17.30
CA HIS A 177 -3.46 -4.07 -17.15
C HIS A 177 -4.16 -3.34 -18.30
N ARG A 178 -4.85 -2.25 -17.98
CA ARG A 178 -5.24 -1.26 -18.98
C ARG A 178 -3.99 -0.51 -19.45
N PRO A 179 -3.91 -0.06 -20.72
CA PRO A 179 -2.69 0.59 -21.23
C PRO A 179 -2.16 1.75 -20.38
N ASP A 180 -3.03 2.58 -19.80
CA ASP A 180 -2.63 3.67 -18.91
C ASP A 180 -1.91 3.17 -17.61
N ASN A 181 -2.03 1.89 -17.29
CA ASN A 181 -1.40 1.23 -16.15
C ASN A 181 -0.24 0.29 -16.56
N PHE A 182 0.17 0.31 -17.82
CA PHE A 182 1.32 -0.49 -18.24
C PHE A 182 2.57 -0.12 -17.44
N PRO A 183 3.43 -1.08 -17.13
CA PRO A 183 4.64 -0.83 -16.36
C PRO A 183 5.54 0.21 -17.02
N THR A 184 5.64 0.24 -18.34
CA THR A 184 6.32 1.30 -19.10
C THR A 184 5.80 2.68 -18.71
N ILE A 185 4.49 2.90 -18.81
CA ILE A 185 3.86 4.19 -18.50
C ILE A 185 4.06 4.57 -17.04
N ARG A 186 3.93 3.62 -16.13
CA ARG A 186 4.14 3.89 -14.69
C ARG A 186 5.58 4.26 -14.36
N LEU A 187 6.56 3.60 -14.98
CA LEU A 187 7.97 3.92 -14.77
C LEU A 187 8.35 5.29 -15.34
N VAL A 188 7.85 5.65 -16.52
CA VAL A 188 8.17 6.97 -17.11
C VAL A 188 7.41 8.11 -16.43
N GLN A 189 6.22 7.87 -15.91
CA GLN A 189 5.52 8.84 -15.03
C GLN A 189 6.32 9.09 -13.74
N LEU A 190 6.90 8.04 -13.17
CA LEU A 190 7.76 8.13 -12.00
C LEU A 190 9.07 8.89 -12.32
N ALA A 191 9.72 8.59 -13.46
CA ALA A 191 10.89 9.33 -13.94
C ALA A 191 10.57 10.83 -14.03
N ASN A 192 9.45 11.17 -14.65
CA ASN A 192 9.02 12.55 -14.82
C ASN A 192 8.68 13.24 -13.49
N LEU A 193 8.15 12.49 -12.50
CA LEU A 193 7.93 13.00 -11.16
C LEU A 193 9.25 13.43 -10.49
N TYR A 194 10.28 12.58 -10.52
CA TYR A 194 11.59 12.88 -9.93
C TYR A 194 12.39 13.93 -10.72
N PHE A 195 12.16 14.03 -12.02
CA PHE A 195 12.72 15.10 -12.84
C PHE A 195 12.17 16.48 -12.45
N HIS A 196 10.86 16.60 -12.24
CA HIS A 196 10.21 17.87 -11.92
C HIS A 196 10.17 18.21 -10.43
N ARG A 197 10.39 17.28 -9.53
CA ARG A 197 10.23 17.45 -8.09
C ARG A 197 11.48 17.01 -7.33
N MET A 198 12.42 17.93 -7.21
CA MET A 198 13.56 17.75 -6.30
C MET A 198 13.04 17.82 -4.84
N ASN A 199 13.65 17.06 -3.93
CA ASN A 199 13.27 17.00 -2.51
C ASN A 199 11.80 16.61 -2.30
N LEU A 200 11.36 15.59 -3.02
CA LEU A 200 9.97 15.13 -3.05
C LEU A 200 9.46 14.75 -1.65
N PHE A 201 10.30 14.16 -0.80
CA PHE A 201 9.95 13.83 0.58
C PHE A 201 9.56 15.08 1.37
N SER A 202 10.39 16.12 1.33
CA SER A 202 10.10 17.37 2.03
C SER A 202 8.80 18.02 1.55
N LEU A 203 8.56 18.02 0.23
CA LEU A 203 7.31 18.53 -0.34
C LEU A 203 6.11 17.76 0.20
N LEU A 204 6.15 16.42 0.16
CA LEU A 204 5.02 15.57 0.56
C LEU A 204 4.75 15.58 2.07
N ILE A 205 5.78 15.72 2.90
CA ILE A 205 5.62 15.82 4.36
C ILE A 205 4.94 17.14 4.76
N ASN A 206 5.20 18.22 4.03
CA ASN A 206 4.69 19.56 4.35
C ASN A 206 3.34 19.89 3.67
N CYS A 207 2.83 19.03 2.77
CA CYS A 207 1.49 19.24 2.21
C CYS A 207 0.42 19.15 3.30
N SER A 208 -0.42 20.18 3.39
CA SER A 208 -1.49 20.28 4.37
C SER A 208 -2.85 19.76 3.85
N SER A 209 -3.01 19.63 2.53
CA SER A 209 -4.27 19.26 1.89
C SER A 209 -4.09 18.25 0.75
N ILE A 210 -5.17 17.54 0.44
CA ILE A 210 -5.21 16.65 -0.73
C ILE A 210 -5.01 17.41 -2.05
N ASN A 211 -5.43 18.66 -2.13
CA ASN A 211 -5.25 19.49 -3.33
C ASN A 211 -3.78 19.81 -3.59
N GLU A 212 -3.00 20.10 -2.56
CA GLU A 212 -1.55 20.27 -2.67
C GLU A 212 -0.87 18.98 -3.15
N LEU A 213 -1.27 17.83 -2.61
CA LEU A 213 -0.79 16.53 -3.09
C LEU A 213 -1.14 16.29 -4.56
N TYR A 214 -2.36 16.63 -5.00
CA TYR A 214 -2.72 16.57 -6.43
C TYR A 214 -1.83 17.48 -7.29
N GLN A 215 -1.42 18.64 -6.80
CA GLN A 215 -0.50 19.54 -7.52
C GLN A 215 0.92 18.95 -7.60
N VAL A 216 1.42 18.37 -6.51
CA VAL A 216 2.74 17.71 -6.51
C VAL A 216 2.77 16.57 -7.52
N PHE A 217 1.71 15.74 -7.55
CA PHE A 217 1.58 14.60 -8.46
C PHE A 217 0.99 14.95 -9.84
N ASN A 218 0.76 16.23 -10.17
CA ASN A 218 0.29 16.62 -11.49
C ASN A 218 1.41 16.50 -12.54
N VAL A 219 1.83 15.28 -12.79
CA VAL A 219 2.83 14.90 -13.80
C VAL A 219 2.25 13.89 -14.78
N GLY A 220 2.87 13.79 -15.94
CA GLY A 220 2.52 12.83 -16.98
C GLY A 220 3.74 12.06 -17.44
N ALA A 221 3.61 11.32 -18.52
CA ALA A 221 4.73 10.79 -19.29
C ALA A 221 5.28 11.89 -20.21
N SER A 222 6.53 11.74 -20.68
CA SER A 222 7.16 12.64 -21.66
C SER A 222 6.48 12.58 -23.04
N GLU A 223 6.85 13.49 -23.95
CA GLU A 223 6.17 13.67 -25.24
C GLU A 223 6.14 12.39 -26.08
N TYR A 224 7.25 11.66 -26.17
CA TYR A 224 7.30 10.37 -26.85
C TYR A 224 6.17 9.44 -26.42
N TRP A 225 5.93 9.34 -25.12
CA TRP A 225 4.91 8.47 -24.56
C TRP A 225 3.47 8.97 -24.79
N GLU A 226 3.26 10.17 -25.32
CA GLU A 226 1.91 10.57 -25.72
C GLU A 226 1.37 9.69 -26.86
N THR A 227 2.24 9.19 -27.73
CA THR A 227 1.90 8.30 -28.85
C THR A 227 2.33 6.85 -28.66
N HIS A 228 2.90 6.48 -27.49
CA HIS A 228 3.39 5.14 -27.23
C HIS A 228 2.95 4.63 -25.86
N TYR A 229 2.57 3.36 -25.80
CA TYR A 229 2.41 2.62 -24.54
C TYR A 229 3.56 1.63 -24.30
N ASN A 230 4.22 1.22 -25.37
CA ASN A 230 5.43 0.40 -25.38
C ASN A 230 6.39 1.00 -26.40
N LEU A 231 7.67 0.69 -26.27
CA LEU A 231 8.69 1.05 -27.26
C LEU A 231 8.37 0.40 -28.60
N ASP A 232 8.73 1.04 -29.72
CA ASP A 232 8.49 0.61 -31.09
C ASP A 232 7.02 0.38 -31.50
N LYS A 233 6.05 0.80 -30.67
CA LYS A 233 4.64 0.56 -30.95
C LYS A 233 3.81 1.83 -30.79
N GLU A 234 3.54 2.48 -31.90
CA GLU A 234 2.68 3.66 -31.93
C GLU A 234 1.23 3.37 -31.54
N SER A 235 0.61 4.34 -30.97
CA SER A 235 -0.81 4.39 -30.58
C SER A 235 -1.39 5.78 -30.84
N SER A 236 -2.69 5.92 -30.72
CA SER A 236 -3.34 7.23 -30.78
C SER A 236 -2.78 8.19 -29.72
N LYS A 237 -2.58 9.45 -30.13
CA LYS A 237 -2.03 10.49 -29.24
C LYS A 237 -2.94 10.75 -28.05
N LYS A 238 -2.37 10.62 -26.84
CA LYS A 238 -3.06 10.83 -25.57
C LYS A 238 -2.07 11.27 -24.50
N LYS A 239 -2.37 12.37 -23.79
CA LYS A 239 -1.60 12.76 -22.60
C LYS A 239 -1.81 11.73 -21.47
N LYS A 240 -0.74 11.13 -21.03
CA LYS A 240 -0.75 10.08 -20.01
C LYS A 240 -0.36 10.64 -18.64
N LYS A 241 -1.30 11.39 -18.03
CA LYS A 241 -1.15 11.95 -16.68
C LYS A 241 -1.58 10.98 -15.59
N LEU A 242 -1.06 11.16 -14.38
CA LEU A 242 -1.56 10.46 -13.19
C LEU A 242 -3.02 10.87 -12.95
N SER A 243 -3.91 9.89 -12.84
CA SER A 243 -5.32 10.15 -12.50
C SER A 243 -5.47 10.48 -11.01
N LYS A 244 -6.50 11.26 -10.65
CA LYS A 244 -6.80 11.54 -9.24
C LYS A 244 -6.96 10.25 -8.42
N SER A 245 -7.68 9.26 -8.94
CA SER A 245 -7.86 7.98 -8.25
C SER A 245 -6.55 7.21 -8.03
N PHE A 246 -5.57 7.33 -8.93
CA PHE A 246 -4.27 6.73 -8.73
C PHE A 246 -3.45 7.52 -7.69
N ILE A 247 -3.53 8.85 -7.70
CA ILE A 247 -2.91 9.69 -6.66
C ILE A 247 -3.51 9.37 -5.29
N ASP A 248 -4.83 9.20 -5.19
CA ASP A 248 -5.51 8.77 -3.96
C ASP A 248 -4.92 7.47 -3.42
N LEU A 249 -4.69 6.46 -4.30
CA LEU A 249 -4.03 5.21 -3.91
C LEU A 249 -2.60 5.42 -3.40
N LEU A 250 -1.84 6.32 -4.01
CA LEU A 250 -0.49 6.67 -3.55
C LEU A 250 -0.54 7.36 -2.17
N VAL A 251 -1.49 8.28 -1.98
CA VAL A 251 -1.65 8.96 -0.69
C VAL A 251 -2.01 7.97 0.40
N ILE A 252 -3.00 7.12 0.19
CA ILE A 252 -3.48 6.11 1.15
C ILE A 252 -2.39 5.07 1.48
N ASN A 253 -1.66 4.61 0.47
CA ASN A 253 -0.76 3.47 0.65
C ASN A 253 0.70 3.85 0.88
N THR A 254 1.10 5.08 0.52
CA THR A 254 2.48 5.57 0.68
C THR A 254 2.54 6.77 1.61
N ILE A 255 1.84 7.87 1.27
CA ILE A 255 2.09 9.16 1.93
C ILE A 255 1.59 9.17 3.37
N ILE A 256 0.35 8.75 3.63
CA ILE A 256 -0.21 8.68 4.99
C ILE A 256 0.63 7.78 5.90
N PRO A 257 0.96 6.52 5.51
CA PRO A 257 1.82 5.67 6.34
C PRO A 257 3.23 6.21 6.54
N LEU A 258 3.82 6.82 5.51
CA LEU A 258 5.16 7.41 5.61
C LEU A 258 5.17 8.62 6.56
N ARG A 259 4.18 9.51 6.45
CA ARG A 259 4.03 10.65 7.36
C ARG A 259 3.86 10.19 8.80
N PHE A 260 3.04 9.16 9.04
CA PHE A 260 2.87 8.57 10.36
C PHE A 260 4.18 8.03 10.92
N ALA A 261 4.90 7.20 10.14
CA ALA A 261 6.20 6.65 10.54
C ALA A 261 7.24 7.76 10.81
N TYR A 262 7.31 8.75 9.92
CA TYR A 262 8.24 9.86 10.10
C TYR A 262 7.92 10.69 11.36
N ALA A 263 6.65 11.01 11.60
CA ALA A 263 6.22 11.73 12.80
C ALA A 263 6.57 10.97 14.09
N LEU A 264 6.34 9.65 14.11
CA LEU A 264 6.76 8.81 15.23
C LEU A 264 8.27 8.87 15.46
N SER A 265 9.08 8.86 14.39
CA SER A 265 10.54 8.99 14.50
C SER A 265 10.97 10.34 15.07
N GLN A 266 10.19 11.39 14.83
CA GLN A 266 10.42 12.75 15.32
C GLN A 266 9.70 13.05 16.64
N LYS A 267 8.98 12.07 17.22
CA LYS A 267 8.14 12.23 18.41
C LYS A 267 7.10 13.35 18.27
N LYS A 268 6.56 13.52 17.06
CA LYS A 268 5.51 14.50 16.74
C LYS A 268 4.14 13.80 16.70
N GLU A 269 3.13 14.49 17.16
CA GLU A 269 1.75 14.05 17.08
C GLU A 269 1.08 14.71 15.88
N ILE A 270 0.67 13.89 14.88
CA ILE A 270 0.01 14.34 13.65
C ILE A 270 -1.25 13.53 13.33
N ILE A 271 -1.78 12.86 14.34
CA ILE A 271 -2.87 11.90 14.17
C ILE A 271 -4.09 12.55 13.52
N GLN A 272 -4.51 13.71 14.04
CA GLN A 272 -5.68 14.41 13.52
C GLN A 272 -5.49 14.84 12.05
N GLU A 273 -4.31 15.34 11.71
CA GLU A 273 -3.99 15.71 10.32
C GLU A 273 -4.09 14.53 9.34
N LEU A 274 -3.68 13.33 9.78
CA LEU A 274 -3.76 12.12 8.95
C LEU A 274 -5.20 11.62 8.82
N ILE A 275 -6.02 11.74 9.86
CA ILE A 275 -7.45 11.45 9.79
C ILE A 275 -8.14 12.43 8.84
N ASP A 276 -7.88 13.72 8.97
CA ASP A 276 -8.48 14.76 8.12
C ASP A 276 -8.08 14.57 6.65
N LEU A 277 -6.81 14.23 6.40
CA LEU A 277 -6.33 13.89 5.06
C LEU A 277 -7.04 12.65 4.51
N ALA A 278 -7.16 11.59 5.29
CA ALA A 278 -7.85 10.36 4.88
C ALA A 278 -9.36 10.60 4.65
N ASN A 279 -9.99 11.48 5.44
CA ASN A 279 -11.38 11.88 5.26
C ASN A 279 -11.61 12.69 3.98
N SER A 280 -10.61 13.42 3.50
CA SER A 280 -10.69 14.22 2.27
C SER A 280 -10.59 13.40 0.98
N ILE A 281 -10.23 12.11 1.08
CA ILE A 281 -10.08 11.19 -0.05
C ILE A 281 -11.36 10.36 -0.19
N PRO A 282 -11.90 10.18 -1.41
CA PRO A 282 -13.05 9.31 -1.63
C PRO A 282 -12.82 7.87 -1.19
N THR A 283 -13.88 7.17 -0.86
CA THR A 283 -13.83 5.75 -0.51
C THR A 283 -13.17 4.90 -1.58
N GLU A 284 -12.41 3.91 -1.19
CA GLU A 284 -11.78 2.96 -2.10
C GLU A 284 -12.82 2.03 -2.71
N LYS A 285 -12.76 1.85 -4.04
CA LYS A 285 -13.66 0.95 -4.76
C LYS A 285 -13.02 -0.42 -4.90
N ASN A 286 -13.46 -1.38 -4.12
CA ASN A 286 -13.04 -2.77 -4.20
C ASN A 286 -14.13 -3.71 -3.67
N VAL A 287 -14.00 -4.99 -3.99
CA VAL A 287 -14.98 -6.04 -3.66
C VAL A 287 -15.26 -6.11 -2.14
N ILE A 288 -14.27 -5.85 -1.28
CA ILE A 288 -14.47 -5.89 0.17
C ILE A 288 -15.38 -4.75 0.62
N ILE A 289 -15.13 -3.53 0.15
CA ILE A 289 -15.94 -2.35 0.50
C ILE A 289 -17.36 -2.48 -0.09
N GLU A 290 -17.47 -2.94 -1.33
CA GLU A 290 -18.78 -3.21 -1.95
C GLU A 290 -19.58 -4.23 -1.14
N LYS A 291 -18.91 -5.27 -0.61
CA LYS A 291 -19.57 -6.28 0.21
C LYS A 291 -20.03 -5.71 1.56
N PHE A 292 -19.23 -4.87 2.24
CA PHE A 292 -19.69 -4.18 3.45
C PHE A 292 -20.90 -3.27 3.17
N ASN A 293 -20.93 -2.61 2.02
CA ASN A 293 -22.09 -1.81 1.62
C ASN A 293 -23.37 -2.65 1.53
N THR A 294 -23.29 -3.91 1.08
CA THR A 294 -24.47 -4.81 1.04
C THR A 294 -24.98 -5.17 2.44
N PHE A 295 -24.15 -5.05 3.47
CA PHE A 295 -24.54 -5.23 4.87
C PHE A 295 -24.97 -3.92 5.55
N GLY A 296 -25.20 -2.84 4.78
CA GLY A 296 -25.61 -1.56 5.31
C GLY A 296 -24.50 -0.72 5.94
N ILE A 297 -23.24 -1.14 5.81
CA ILE A 297 -22.07 -0.40 6.29
C ILE A 297 -21.43 0.30 5.09
N ALA A 298 -21.98 1.49 4.78
CA ALA A 298 -21.43 2.33 3.72
C ALA A 298 -20.19 3.09 4.20
N SER A 299 -19.13 3.08 3.40
CA SER A 299 -17.97 3.94 3.64
C SER A 299 -18.01 5.16 2.71
N LYS A 300 -17.73 6.34 3.27
CA LYS A 300 -17.82 7.64 2.56
C LYS A 300 -16.45 8.12 2.08
N ASN A 301 -15.39 7.71 2.74
CA ASN A 301 -14.04 8.22 2.53
C ASN A 301 -12.96 7.13 2.75
N ALA A 302 -11.70 7.49 2.53
CA ALA A 302 -10.60 6.56 2.67
C ALA A 302 -10.37 6.11 4.13
N TYR A 303 -10.60 6.98 5.12
CA TYR A 303 -10.48 6.61 6.53
C TYR A 303 -11.39 5.43 6.87
N GLU A 304 -12.67 5.52 6.52
CA GLU A 304 -13.64 4.47 6.77
C GLU A 304 -13.34 3.20 5.96
N SER A 305 -12.98 3.34 4.65
CA SER A 305 -12.69 2.17 3.83
C SER A 305 -11.41 1.44 4.27
N GLN A 306 -10.37 2.17 4.71
CA GLN A 306 -9.15 1.55 5.22
C GLN A 306 -9.37 0.82 6.56
N SER A 307 -10.24 1.36 7.42
CA SER A 307 -10.67 0.70 8.66
C SER A 307 -11.42 -0.60 8.37
N LEU A 308 -12.35 -0.59 7.40
CA LEU A 308 -13.07 -1.80 6.98
C LEU A 308 -12.14 -2.86 6.36
N LEU A 309 -11.14 -2.45 5.59
CA LEU A 309 -10.13 -3.35 5.05
C LEU A 309 -9.29 -3.99 6.16
N GLN A 310 -8.94 -3.23 7.19
CA GLN A 310 -8.26 -3.73 8.38
C GLN A 310 -9.14 -4.72 9.14
N LEU A 311 -10.41 -4.38 9.38
CA LEU A 311 -11.40 -5.26 10.00
C LEU A 311 -11.48 -6.60 9.27
N LYS A 312 -11.69 -6.57 7.96
CA LYS A 312 -11.82 -7.79 7.15
C LYS A 312 -10.58 -8.65 7.24
N LYS A 313 -9.42 -8.09 6.93
CA LYS A 313 -8.17 -8.87 6.78
C LYS A 313 -7.57 -9.35 8.09
N ASN A 314 -7.64 -8.54 9.16
CA ASN A 314 -6.92 -8.81 10.39
C ASN A 314 -7.80 -9.31 11.54
N TYR A 315 -9.12 -9.26 11.37
CA TYR A 315 -10.08 -9.78 12.35
C TYR A 315 -11.01 -10.82 11.73
N CYS A 316 -11.79 -10.45 10.70
CA CYS A 316 -12.79 -11.36 10.15
C CYS A 316 -12.18 -12.59 9.48
N ASP A 317 -11.16 -12.41 8.60
CA ASP A 317 -10.47 -13.52 7.93
C ASP A 317 -9.72 -14.43 8.92
N LEU A 318 -9.26 -13.86 10.02
CA LEU A 318 -8.56 -14.57 11.09
C LEU A 318 -9.50 -15.09 12.19
N LYS A 319 -10.83 -14.91 12.03
CA LYS A 319 -11.85 -15.36 12.99
C LYS A 319 -11.66 -14.80 14.42
N LYS A 320 -11.11 -13.62 14.56
CA LYS A 320 -10.82 -12.95 15.85
C LYS A 320 -12.04 -12.19 16.38
N CYS A 321 -13.19 -12.84 16.49
CA CYS A 321 -14.44 -12.21 16.91
C CYS A 321 -14.37 -11.77 18.40
N LEU A 322 -13.66 -12.50 19.24
CA LEU A 322 -13.48 -12.16 20.66
C LEU A 322 -12.56 -10.95 20.89
N ASP A 323 -11.65 -10.68 19.95
CA ASP A 323 -10.76 -9.50 19.99
C ASP A 323 -11.38 -8.29 19.28
N CYS A 324 -12.56 -8.45 18.67
CA CYS A 324 -13.22 -7.44 17.84
C CYS A 324 -14.32 -6.74 18.65
N ALA A 325 -14.30 -5.39 18.69
CA ALA A 325 -15.32 -4.64 19.42
C ALA A 325 -16.74 -4.91 18.89
N VAL A 326 -16.89 -5.13 17.58
CA VAL A 326 -18.16 -5.54 16.95
C VAL A 326 -18.59 -6.90 17.47
N GLY A 327 -17.72 -7.91 17.42
CA GLY A 327 -18.00 -9.26 17.92
C GLY A 327 -18.35 -9.24 19.41
N HIS A 328 -17.60 -8.51 20.20
CA HIS A 328 -17.85 -8.36 21.63
C HIS A 328 -19.19 -7.67 21.93
N SER A 329 -19.57 -6.63 21.16
CA SER A 329 -20.87 -5.96 21.30
C SER A 329 -22.05 -6.89 20.99
N ILE A 330 -21.90 -7.80 20.04
CA ILE A 330 -22.92 -8.79 19.66
C ILE A 330 -23.06 -9.88 20.75
N LEU A 331 -21.93 -10.36 21.26
CA LEU A 331 -21.94 -11.42 22.29
C LEU A 331 -22.45 -10.95 23.65
N LYS A 332 -22.36 -9.66 23.95
CA LYS A 332 -22.89 -9.07 25.20
C LYS A 332 -24.40 -8.86 25.23
N LYS A 333 -25.07 -8.88 24.07
CA LYS A 333 -26.54 -8.85 23.99
C LYS A 333 -27.15 -10.23 24.30
#